data_a70a1d1f51be00e18127af9bf386e50f
#
_entry.id   a70a1d1f51be00e18127af9bf386e50f
#
_cell.length_a   1.000
_cell.length_b   1.000
_cell.length_c   1.000
_cell.angle_alpha   90.00
_cell.angle_beta   90.00
_cell.angle_gamma   90.00
#
_symmetry.space_group_name_H-M   'P 1'
#
loop_
_entity.id
_entity.type
_entity.pdbx_description
1 polymer ?
#
loop_
_entity_poly.entity_id
_entity_poly.type
_entity_poly.pdbx_seq_one_letter_code
_entity_poly.pdbx_strand_id
1 'polypeptide(L)'
;PIVGGSGEIKTKPTQHSVKELRGIGIQPDVLLCRCKNPLPDEQRRKIALFTNVEERAVISGVDADDIYKIPMLLHEQGLDEIVVDKLRLNVPPADLSEWKQVVAANMNPDGQVDIAMVGKYVQVKDSYISLNEALTHAGVKTRTRVNVHYIESTDIEKHGTHALRGMDAILVPGGFGERGIEGKINV
;
A
#
# COMPACT_ATOMS: atom_id res chain seq x y z
N PRO A 1 8.23 6.00 17.06
CA PRO A 1 8.03 4.56 17.20
C PRO A 1 7.43 4.23 18.57
N ILE A 2 6.61 3.21 18.61
CA ILE A 2 6.15 2.62 19.88
C ILE A 2 7.25 1.68 20.32
N VAL A 3 7.83 1.91 21.49
CA VAL A 3 8.83 1.01 22.07
C VAL A 3 8.09 -0.07 22.85
N GLY A 4 8.38 -1.33 22.56
CA GLY A 4 7.70 -2.48 23.16
C GLY A 4 7.73 -2.44 24.69
N GLY A 5 6.61 -2.82 25.31
CA GLY A 5 6.43 -3.01 26.75
C GLY A 5 5.67 -1.91 27.50
N SER A 6 5.82 -0.62 27.13
CA SER A 6 5.15 0.48 27.85
C SER A 6 3.99 1.13 27.08
N GLY A 7 3.83 0.83 25.79
CA GLY A 7 2.86 1.53 24.93
C GLY A 7 3.18 3.04 24.71
N GLU A 8 4.25 3.53 25.28
CA GLU A 8 4.63 4.94 25.23
C GLU A 8 5.20 5.32 23.85
N ILE A 9 4.69 6.42 23.27
CA ILE A 9 5.20 6.96 22.02
C ILE A 9 6.51 7.70 22.27
N LYS A 10 7.59 7.22 21.67
CA LYS A 10 8.90 7.86 21.74
C LYS A 10 9.11 8.81 20.56
N THR A 11 9.24 10.11 20.85
CA THR A 11 9.50 11.17 19.86
C THR A 11 10.99 11.39 19.55
N LYS A 12 11.87 10.97 20.45
CA LYS A 12 13.34 11.16 20.31
C LYS A 12 13.92 10.61 19.00
N PRO A 13 13.54 9.43 18.49
CA PRO A 13 14.07 8.95 17.21
C PRO A 13 13.75 9.87 16.04
N THR A 14 12.53 10.43 15.98
CA THR A 14 12.14 11.41 14.95
C THR A 14 12.96 12.70 15.09
N GLN A 15 13.13 13.21 16.31
CA GLN A 15 13.94 14.40 16.59
C GLN A 15 15.40 14.17 16.16
N HIS A 16 15.95 12.99 16.45
CA HIS A 16 17.33 12.64 16.04
C HIS A 16 17.46 12.58 14.51
N SER A 17 16.56 11.89 13.82
CA SER A 17 16.58 11.82 12.35
C SER A 17 16.53 13.21 11.70
N VAL A 18 15.69 14.12 12.21
CA VAL A 18 15.62 15.49 11.70
C VAL A 18 16.87 16.29 12.03
N LYS A 19 17.46 16.07 13.22
CA LYS A 19 18.74 16.71 13.58
C LYS A 19 19.85 16.32 12.61
N GLU A 20 19.98 15.04 12.29
CA GLU A 20 20.97 14.56 11.31
C GLU A 20 20.72 15.16 9.91
N LEU A 21 19.47 15.19 9.46
CA LEU A 21 19.07 15.80 8.19
C LEU A 21 19.46 17.30 8.14
N ARG A 22 19.20 18.03 9.22
CA ARG A 22 19.59 19.44 9.34
C ARG A 22 21.10 19.61 9.37
N GLY A 23 21.83 18.65 9.94
CA GLY A 23 23.28 18.64 9.97
C GLY A 23 23.95 18.65 8.59
N ILE A 24 23.26 18.12 7.58
CA ILE A 24 23.67 18.16 6.16
C ILE A 24 23.02 19.31 5.38
N GLY A 25 22.39 20.28 6.05
CA GLY A 25 21.85 21.50 5.45
C GLY A 25 20.40 21.41 4.95
N ILE A 26 19.66 20.36 5.28
CA ILE A 26 18.26 20.18 4.82
C ILE A 26 17.30 20.40 5.99
N GLN A 27 16.41 21.39 5.88
CA GLN A 27 15.29 21.60 6.80
C GLN A 27 14.04 20.99 6.17
N PRO A 28 13.39 20.00 6.82
CA PRO A 28 12.12 19.46 6.32
C PRO A 28 10.99 20.47 6.54
N ASP A 29 10.07 20.58 5.59
CA ASP A 29 8.84 21.36 5.71
C ASP A 29 7.69 20.55 6.28
N VAL A 30 7.68 19.24 6.02
CA VAL A 30 6.66 18.29 6.46
C VAL A 30 7.32 17.05 7.06
N LEU A 31 6.73 16.52 8.12
CA LEU A 31 7.14 15.25 8.71
C LEU A 31 6.00 14.25 8.65
N LEU A 32 6.15 13.21 7.86
CA LEU A 32 5.24 12.06 7.84
C LEU A 32 5.75 11.02 8.84
N CYS A 33 5.09 10.93 9.99
CA CYS A 33 5.48 10.07 11.10
C CYS A 33 4.76 8.72 11.03
N ARG A 34 5.44 7.67 10.59
CA ARG A 34 4.89 6.30 10.62
C ARG A 34 4.57 5.88 12.06
N CYS A 35 3.32 5.52 12.30
CA CYS A 35 2.80 5.15 13.61
C CYS A 35 1.64 4.15 13.48
N LYS A 36 1.44 3.35 14.51
CA LYS A 36 0.32 2.39 14.57
C LYS A 36 -1.01 3.09 14.85
N ASN A 37 -0.98 4.14 15.68
CA ASN A 37 -2.14 4.95 16.04
C ASN A 37 -1.83 6.43 15.78
N PRO A 38 -2.83 7.30 15.56
CA PRO A 38 -2.62 8.73 15.41
C PRO A 38 -1.78 9.33 16.55
N LEU A 39 -0.93 10.27 16.20
CA LEU A 39 -0.12 10.98 17.19
C LEU A 39 -1.03 11.86 18.05
N PRO A 40 -0.97 11.76 19.40
CA PRO A 40 -1.61 12.72 20.28
C PRO A 40 -1.07 14.14 20.06
N ASP A 41 -1.88 15.15 20.28
CA ASP A 41 -1.51 16.55 20.03
C ASP A 41 -0.27 16.98 20.84
N GLU A 42 -0.13 16.50 22.07
CA GLU A 42 1.07 16.75 22.87
C GLU A 42 2.34 16.25 22.17
N GLN A 43 2.29 15.05 21.61
CA GLN A 43 3.45 14.46 20.92
C GLN A 43 3.70 15.16 19.58
N ARG A 44 2.64 15.58 18.88
CA ARG A 44 2.73 16.38 17.64
C ARG A 44 3.41 17.72 17.93
N ARG A 45 2.96 18.48 18.92
CA ARG A 45 3.58 19.74 19.34
C ARG A 45 5.04 19.57 19.75
N LYS A 46 5.34 18.51 20.49
CA LYS A 46 6.71 18.20 20.89
C LYS A 46 7.62 17.93 19.69
N ILE A 47 7.18 17.14 18.72
CA ILE A 47 7.92 16.90 17.47
C ILE A 47 8.12 18.23 16.74
N ALA A 48 7.07 19.00 16.51
CA ALA A 48 7.10 20.28 15.83
C ALA A 48 8.13 21.24 16.45
N LEU A 49 8.10 21.40 17.77
CA LEU A 49 9.02 22.26 18.52
C LEU A 49 10.50 21.85 18.32
N PHE A 50 10.82 20.56 18.48
CA PHE A 50 12.21 20.10 18.42
C PHE A 50 12.76 19.95 17.00
N THR A 51 11.90 19.91 16.00
CA THR A 51 12.28 19.77 14.59
C THR A 51 12.19 21.05 13.79
N ASN A 52 11.66 22.13 14.39
CA ASN A 52 11.39 23.40 13.72
C ASN A 52 10.48 23.24 12.49
N VAL A 53 9.44 22.42 12.62
CA VAL A 53 8.40 22.20 11.63
C VAL A 53 7.08 22.70 12.20
N GLU A 54 6.20 23.24 11.36
CA GLU A 54 4.87 23.66 11.80
C GLU A 54 4.08 22.48 12.39
N GLU A 55 3.30 22.71 13.45
CA GLU A 55 2.53 21.66 14.10
C GLU A 55 1.57 20.97 13.12
N ARG A 56 0.91 21.74 12.23
CA ARG A 56 0.02 21.21 11.18
C ARG A 56 0.75 20.32 10.19
N ALA A 57 2.06 20.51 9.99
CA ALA A 57 2.89 19.75 9.07
C ALA A 57 3.54 18.50 9.68
N VAL A 58 3.20 18.18 10.92
CA VAL A 58 3.54 16.89 11.54
C VAL A 58 2.37 15.92 11.34
N ILE A 59 2.45 15.11 10.32
CA ILE A 59 1.39 14.22 9.83
C ILE A 59 1.55 12.82 10.42
N SER A 60 0.44 12.23 10.85
CA SER A 60 0.39 10.84 11.31
C SER A 60 0.27 9.89 10.13
N GLY A 61 1.34 9.18 9.77
CA GLY A 61 1.31 8.09 8.81
C GLY A 61 0.84 6.79 9.47
N VAL A 62 -0.45 6.70 9.77
CA VAL A 62 -1.06 5.55 10.45
C VAL A 62 -1.04 4.33 9.53
N ASP A 63 -0.85 3.15 10.11
CA ASP A 63 -0.95 1.89 9.37
C ASP A 63 -2.39 1.73 8.86
N ALA A 64 -2.53 1.55 7.55
CA ALA A 64 -3.82 1.34 6.90
C ALA A 64 -3.99 -0.14 6.53
N ASP A 65 -5.20 -0.63 6.63
CA ASP A 65 -5.62 -1.96 6.19
C ASP A 65 -5.67 -2.10 4.66
N ASP A 66 -5.78 -0.96 3.98
CA ASP A 66 -5.80 -0.84 2.52
C ASP A 66 -4.99 0.39 2.09
N ILE A 67 -4.01 0.16 1.22
CA ILE A 67 -3.12 1.23 0.71
C ILE A 67 -3.90 2.32 -0.06
N TYR A 68 -5.03 1.97 -0.67
CA TYR A 68 -5.86 2.91 -1.42
C TYR A 68 -6.57 3.93 -0.51
N LYS A 69 -6.65 3.69 0.81
CA LYS A 69 -7.16 4.66 1.79
C LYS A 69 -6.15 5.75 2.13
N ILE A 70 -4.86 5.52 1.90
CA ILE A 70 -3.79 6.43 2.34
C ILE A 70 -3.96 7.86 1.81
N PRO A 71 -4.27 8.10 0.52
CA PRO A 71 -4.48 9.47 0.03
C PRO A 71 -5.57 10.22 0.79
N MET A 72 -6.67 9.54 1.15
CA MET A 72 -7.76 10.13 1.92
C MET A 72 -7.33 10.45 3.36
N LEU A 73 -6.62 9.53 4.02
CA LEU A 73 -6.10 9.72 5.38
C LEU A 73 -5.10 10.88 5.48
N LEU A 74 -4.34 11.13 4.42
CA LEU A 74 -3.40 12.25 4.34
C LEU A 74 -4.12 13.55 4.03
N HIS A 75 -5.11 13.54 3.14
CA HIS A 75 -5.96 14.68 2.83
C HIS A 75 -6.75 15.17 4.06
N GLU A 76 -7.31 14.25 4.85
CA GLU A 76 -8.02 14.57 6.10
C GLU A 76 -7.15 15.30 7.11
N GLN A 77 -5.83 15.14 7.04
CA GLN A 77 -4.86 15.88 7.86
C GLN A 77 -4.34 17.15 7.17
N GLY A 78 -4.84 17.50 5.98
CA GLY A 78 -4.48 18.70 5.23
C GLY A 78 -3.09 18.65 4.58
N LEU A 79 -2.52 17.45 4.35
CA LEU A 79 -1.17 17.33 3.78
C LEU A 79 -1.06 17.97 2.41
N ASP A 80 -2.02 17.75 1.53
CA ASP A 80 -2.08 18.33 0.19
C ASP A 80 -2.16 19.86 0.23
N GLU A 81 -2.98 20.44 1.10
CA GLU A 81 -3.07 21.89 1.31
C GLU A 81 -1.74 22.46 1.82
N ILE A 82 -1.09 21.80 2.77
CA ILE A 82 0.22 22.19 3.29
C ILE A 82 1.27 22.19 2.17
N VAL A 83 1.29 21.17 1.31
CA VAL A 83 2.22 21.07 0.19
C VAL A 83 1.96 22.18 -0.82
N VAL A 84 0.71 22.42 -1.19
CA VAL A 84 0.30 23.51 -2.08
C VAL A 84 0.76 24.86 -1.55
N ASP A 85 0.54 25.13 -0.26
CA ASP A 85 0.96 26.35 0.42
C ASP A 85 2.50 26.53 0.42
N LYS A 86 3.23 25.49 0.82
CA LYS A 86 4.71 25.50 0.87
C LYS A 86 5.34 25.69 -0.51
N LEU A 87 4.79 25.11 -1.54
CA LEU A 87 5.23 25.25 -2.93
C LEU A 87 4.67 26.52 -3.61
N ARG A 88 3.79 27.26 -2.93
CA ARG A 88 3.13 28.47 -3.46
C ARG A 88 2.42 28.21 -4.78
N LEU A 89 1.73 27.08 -4.88
CA LEU A 89 0.99 26.73 -6.08
C LEU A 89 -0.36 27.45 -6.09
N ASN A 90 -0.75 27.91 -7.26
CA ASN A 90 -2.08 28.49 -7.48
C ASN A 90 -2.96 27.46 -8.19
N VAL A 91 -3.47 26.50 -7.42
CA VAL A 91 -4.32 25.41 -7.89
C VAL A 91 -5.61 25.33 -7.05
N PRO A 92 -6.70 24.81 -7.60
CA PRO A 92 -7.91 24.58 -6.82
C PRO A 92 -7.66 23.54 -5.73
N PRO A 93 -8.51 23.48 -4.68
CA PRO A 93 -8.47 22.39 -3.71
C PRO A 93 -8.58 21.03 -4.37
N ALA A 94 -7.98 20.01 -3.77
CA ALA A 94 -8.03 18.65 -4.29
C ALA A 94 -9.45 18.09 -4.25
N ASP A 95 -9.89 17.51 -5.38
CA ASP A 95 -11.14 16.75 -5.45
C ASP A 95 -10.82 15.25 -5.46
N LEU A 96 -11.14 14.57 -4.36
CA LEU A 96 -10.94 13.14 -4.20
C LEU A 96 -12.22 12.31 -4.49
N SER A 97 -13.21 12.87 -5.17
CA SER A 97 -14.49 12.20 -5.43
C SER A 97 -14.30 10.89 -6.20
N GLU A 98 -13.48 10.88 -7.26
CA GLU A 98 -13.17 9.67 -8.02
C GLU A 98 -12.37 8.67 -7.18
N TRP A 99 -11.41 9.15 -6.38
CA TRP A 99 -10.62 8.29 -5.52
C TRP A 99 -11.46 7.62 -4.43
N LYS A 100 -12.44 8.32 -3.87
CA LYS A 100 -13.43 7.74 -2.94
C LYS A 100 -14.21 6.60 -3.58
N GLN A 101 -14.53 6.71 -4.86
CA GLN A 101 -15.19 5.63 -5.60
C GLN A 101 -14.29 4.40 -5.76
N VAL A 102 -13.00 4.60 -6.02
CA VAL A 102 -11.99 3.52 -6.07
C VAL A 102 -11.94 2.76 -4.74
N VAL A 103 -11.81 3.49 -3.64
CA VAL A 103 -11.79 2.90 -2.29
C VAL A 103 -13.10 2.16 -1.99
N ALA A 104 -14.25 2.76 -2.31
CA ALA A 104 -15.55 2.15 -2.09
C ALA A 104 -15.73 0.86 -2.90
N ALA A 105 -15.28 0.83 -4.16
CA ALA A 105 -15.35 -0.34 -5.01
C ALA A 105 -14.45 -1.48 -4.52
N ASN A 106 -13.25 -1.15 -4.01
CA ASN A 106 -12.34 -2.16 -3.44
C ASN A 106 -12.89 -2.76 -2.15
N MET A 107 -13.50 -1.94 -1.29
CA MET A 107 -14.04 -2.40 -0.01
C MET A 107 -15.36 -3.16 -0.13
N ASN A 108 -16.21 -2.75 -1.07
CA ASN A 108 -17.57 -3.25 -1.24
C ASN A 108 -17.80 -3.71 -2.69
N PRO A 109 -17.16 -4.81 -3.13
CA PRO A 109 -17.39 -5.38 -4.45
C PRO A 109 -18.81 -5.94 -4.57
N ASP A 110 -19.38 -5.91 -5.78
CA ASP A 110 -20.72 -6.43 -6.07
C ASP A 110 -20.71 -7.96 -6.32
N GLY A 111 -19.52 -8.54 -6.57
CA GLY A 111 -19.34 -9.96 -6.83
C GLY A 111 -17.90 -10.40 -6.57
N GLN A 112 -17.61 -11.65 -6.91
CA GLN A 112 -16.26 -12.19 -6.82
C GLN A 112 -15.96 -13.15 -7.96
N VAL A 113 -14.67 -13.32 -8.27
CA VAL A 113 -14.15 -14.30 -9.22
C VAL A 113 -12.92 -14.97 -8.63
N ASP A 114 -12.74 -16.24 -8.93
CA ASP A 114 -11.62 -17.05 -8.51
C ASP A 114 -10.70 -17.31 -9.70
N ILE A 115 -9.45 -16.78 -9.65
CA ILE A 115 -8.47 -16.88 -10.73
C ILE A 115 -7.32 -17.76 -10.29
N ALA A 116 -7.05 -18.84 -11.04
CA ALA A 116 -5.84 -19.64 -10.87
C ALA A 116 -4.65 -18.93 -11.53
N MET A 117 -3.66 -18.54 -10.75
CA MET A 117 -2.38 -18.06 -11.28
C MET A 117 -1.39 -19.21 -11.31
N VAL A 118 -1.20 -19.80 -12.51
CA VAL A 118 -0.31 -20.95 -12.71
C VAL A 118 1.08 -20.49 -13.09
N GLY A 119 1.99 -20.48 -12.15
CA GLY A 119 3.31 -19.89 -12.31
C GLY A 119 4.44 -20.69 -11.67
N LYS A 120 5.62 -20.06 -11.72
CA LYS A 120 6.81 -20.47 -10.97
C LYS A 120 6.96 -19.58 -9.75
N TYR A 121 7.58 -20.08 -8.69
CA TYR A 121 7.87 -19.27 -7.49
C TYR A 121 6.62 -18.69 -6.82
N VAL A 122 5.48 -19.38 -6.91
CA VAL A 122 4.21 -18.93 -6.33
C VAL A 122 4.24 -18.79 -4.81
N GLN A 123 5.23 -19.42 -4.15
CA GLN A 123 5.47 -19.27 -2.72
C GLN A 123 6.13 -17.91 -2.36
N VAL A 124 6.77 -17.27 -3.34
CA VAL A 124 7.36 -15.93 -3.17
C VAL A 124 6.35 -14.90 -3.68
N LYS A 125 5.45 -14.47 -2.81
CA LYS A 125 4.35 -13.54 -3.15
C LYS A 125 4.81 -12.27 -3.85
N ASP A 126 6.00 -11.78 -3.50
CA ASP A 126 6.58 -10.56 -4.08
C ASP A 126 6.92 -10.69 -5.58
N SER A 127 7.08 -11.93 -6.08
CA SER A 127 7.35 -12.17 -7.51
C SER A 127 6.21 -11.73 -8.44
N TYR A 128 5.00 -11.60 -7.91
CA TYR A 128 3.80 -11.31 -8.69
C TYR A 128 3.05 -10.04 -8.26
N ILE A 129 3.71 -9.15 -7.49
CA ILE A 129 3.08 -7.92 -6.97
C ILE A 129 2.39 -7.15 -8.10
N SER A 130 3.08 -6.88 -9.22
CA SER A 130 2.50 -6.10 -10.32
C SER A 130 1.28 -6.76 -10.97
N LEU A 131 1.28 -8.09 -11.07
CA LEU A 131 0.11 -8.82 -11.59
C LEU A 131 -1.04 -8.81 -10.61
N ASN A 132 -0.76 -8.97 -9.32
CA ASN A 132 -1.77 -8.88 -8.28
C ASN A 132 -2.43 -7.51 -8.25
N GLU A 133 -1.62 -6.44 -8.33
CA GLU A 133 -2.15 -5.08 -8.41
C GLU A 133 -2.96 -4.85 -9.68
N ALA A 134 -2.51 -5.36 -10.82
CA ALA A 134 -3.28 -5.27 -12.06
C ALA A 134 -4.65 -5.97 -11.96
N LEU A 135 -4.70 -7.14 -11.32
CA LEU A 135 -5.96 -7.86 -11.06
C LEU A 135 -6.84 -7.11 -10.06
N THR A 136 -6.24 -6.53 -9.01
CA THR A 136 -6.94 -5.67 -8.05
C THR A 136 -7.55 -4.46 -8.76
N HIS A 137 -6.80 -3.77 -9.62
CA HIS A 137 -7.30 -2.62 -10.40
C HIS A 137 -8.44 -3.02 -11.34
N ALA A 138 -8.33 -4.18 -12.01
CA ALA A 138 -9.42 -4.71 -12.82
C ALA A 138 -10.67 -4.98 -11.97
N GLY A 139 -10.47 -5.59 -10.80
CA GLY A 139 -11.52 -5.84 -9.83
C GLY A 139 -12.22 -4.56 -9.35
N VAL A 140 -11.44 -3.51 -9.02
CA VAL A 140 -11.98 -2.19 -8.66
C VAL A 140 -12.85 -1.63 -9.80
N LYS A 141 -12.33 -1.68 -11.03
CA LYS A 141 -13.06 -1.16 -12.22
C LYS A 141 -14.37 -1.90 -12.47
N THR A 142 -14.41 -3.20 -12.24
CA THR A 142 -15.58 -4.05 -12.46
C THR A 142 -16.42 -4.25 -11.20
N ARG A 143 -16.04 -3.65 -10.07
CA ARG A 143 -16.65 -3.85 -8.75
C ARG A 143 -16.68 -5.33 -8.33
N THR A 144 -15.64 -6.08 -8.68
CA THR A 144 -15.55 -7.52 -8.47
C THR A 144 -14.32 -7.82 -7.61
N ARG A 145 -14.48 -8.62 -6.56
CA ARG A 145 -13.35 -9.14 -5.78
C ARG A 145 -12.64 -10.22 -6.59
N VAL A 146 -11.35 -10.06 -6.80
CA VAL A 146 -10.52 -11.07 -7.45
C VAL A 146 -9.79 -11.88 -6.38
N ASN A 147 -10.12 -13.15 -6.26
CA ASN A 147 -9.43 -14.10 -5.41
C ASN A 147 -8.35 -14.80 -6.26
N VAL A 148 -7.08 -14.60 -5.93
CA VAL A 148 -5.98 -15.22 -6.68
C VAL A 148 -5.51 -16.48 -5.97
N HIS A 149 -5.63 -17.61 -6.66
CA HIS A 149 -5.19 -18.93 -6.21
C HIS A 149 -3.87 -19.27 -6.91
N TYR A 150 -2.79 -19.33 -6.15
CA TYR A 150 -1.46 -19.61 -6.70
C TYR A 150 -1.22 -21.10 -6.84
N ILE A 151 -0.92 -21.55 -8.05
CA ILE A 151 -0.66 -22.95 -8.38
C ILE A 151 0.73 -23.04 -9.01
N GLU A 152 1.60 -23.86 -8.43
CA GLU A 152 2.93 -24.11 -8.97
C GLU A 152 2.80 -24.92 -10.26
N SER A 153 3.41 -24.45 -11.35
CA SER A 153 3.30 -25.11 -12.66
C SER A 153 3.85 -26.54 -12.66
N THR A 154 4.86 -26.84 -11.84
CA THR A 154 5.37 -28.20 -11.66
C THR A 154 4.39 -29.15 -10.96
N ASP A 155 3.42 -28.64 -10.22
CA ASP A 155 2.37 -29.46 -9.62
C ASP A 155 1.34 -29.89 -10.66
N ILE A 156 1.09 -29.04 -11.65
CA ILE A 156 0.27 -29.39 -12.82
C ILE A 156 0.95 -30.51 -13.63
N GLU A 157 2.28 -30.47 -13.82
CA GLU A 157 3.03 -31.53 -14.49
C GLU A 157 2.86 -32.88 -13.79
N LYS A 158 2.90 -32.90 -12.47
CA LYS A 158 2.87 -34.14 -11.67
C LYS A 158 1.46 -34.69 -11.44
N HIS A 159 0.49 -33.81 -11.26
CA HIS A 159 -0.84 -34.17 -10.75
C HIS A 159 -1.98 -33.82 -11.70
N GLY A 160 -1.66 -33.20 -12.85
CA GLY A 160 -2.67 -32.74 -13.80
C GLY A 160 -3.44 -31.50 -13.33
N THR A 161 -4.52 -31.18 -14.04
CA THR A 161 -5.28 -29.92 -13.92
C THR A 161 -6.37 -29.95 -12.84
N HIS A 162 -6.38 -30.92 -11.95
CA HIS A 162 -7.44 -31.04 -10.92
C HIS A 162 -7.57 -29.81 -10.02
N ALA A 163 -6.45 -29.14 -9.74
CA ALA A 163 -6.43 -27.92 -8.92
C ALA A 163 -7.10 -26.72 -9.59
N LEU A 164 -7.38 -26.80 -10.90
CA LEU A 164 -8.05 -25.73 -11.66
C LEU A 164 -9.58 -25.83 -11.62
N ARG A 165 -10.13 -26.91 -11.05
CA ARG A 165 -11.58 -27.10 -10.99
C ARG A 165 -12.22 -26.04 -10.08
N GLY A 166 -13.26 -25.40 -10.58
CA GLY A 166 -13.99 -24.36 -9.85
C GLY A 166 -13.36 -22.98 -9.94
N MET A 167 -12.27 -22.80 -10.70
CA MET A 167 -11.74 -21.49 -11.05
C MET A 167 -12.53 -20.87 -12.21
N ASP A 168 -12.79 -19.58 -12.11
CA ASP A 168 -13.50 -18.83 -13.17
C ASP A 168 -12.57 -18.49 -14.35
N ALA A 169 -11.26 -18.34 -14.06
CA ALA A 169 -10.26 -18.04 -15.08
C ALA A 169 -8.88 -18.57 -14.69
N ILE A 170 -7.99 -18.68 -15.69
CA ILE A 170 -6.61 -19.09 -15.51
C ILE A 170 -5.70 -17.97 -16.03
N LEU A 171 -4.71 -17.58 -15.22
CA LEU A 171 -3.65 -16.65 -15.59
C LEU A 171 -2.31 -17.37 -15.57
N VAL A 172 -1.63 -17.43 -16.72
CA VAL A 172 -0.30 -18.00 -16.85
C VAL A 172 0.71 -16.88 -17.03
N PRO A 173 1.40 -16.44 -15.97
CA PRO A 173 2.38 -15.37 -16.08
C PRO A 173 3.63 -15.83 -16.82
N GLY A 174 4.37 -14.86 -17.38
CA GLY A 174 5.69 -15.09 -17.97
C GLY A 174 6.66 -15.73 -16.98
N GLY A 175 7.78 -16.23 -17.50
CA GLY A 175 8.85 -16.82 -16.69
C GLY A 175 9.95 -17.41 -17.58
N PHE A 176 11.17 -17.44 -17.03
CA PHE A 176 12.36 -17.95 -17.71
C PHE A 176 12.72 -19.36 -17.25
N GLY A 177 13.49 -20.08 -18.10
CA GLY A 177 13.99 -21.41 -17.83
C GLY A 177 12.96 -22.52 -18.04
N GLU A 178 13.43 -23.75 -18.14
CA GLU A 178 12.67 -24.93 -18.58
C GLU A 178 11.73 -25.50 -17.51
N ARG A 179 12.01 -25.29 -16.22
CA ARG A 179 11.20 -25.83 -15.11
C ARG A 179 9.73 -25.37 -15.20
N GLY A 180 8.81 -26.30 -15.20
CA GLY A 180 7.38 -26.04 -15.16
C GLY A 180 6.78 -25.54 -16.50
N ILE A 181 7.49 -25.68 -17.62
CA ILE A 181 6.97 -25.27 -18.95
C ILE A 181 5.78 -26.16 -19.34
N GLU A 182 5.93 -27.48 -19.23
CA GLU A 182 4.86 -28.42 -19.59
C GLU A 182 3.60 -28.18 -18.75
N GLY A 183 3.77 -27.88 -17.45
CA GLY A 183 2.65 -27.52 -16.59
C GLY A 183 1.94 -26.24 -17.02
N LYS A 184 2.65 -25.28 -17.60
CA LYS A 184 2.04 -24.06 -18.16
C LYS A 184 1.35 -24.27 -19.51
N ILE A 185 1.82 -25.25 -20.29
CA ILE A 185 1.22 -25.62 -21.60
C ILE A 185 -0.06 -26.41 -21.38
N ASN A 186 -0.12 -27.20 -20.32
CA ASN A 186 -1.22 -28.14 -20.03
C ASN A 186 -2.45 -27.50 -19.35
N VAL A 187 -2.49 -26.18 -19.13
CA VAL A 187 -3.59 -25.45 -18.46
C VAL A 187 -4.46 -24.65 -19.39
#